data_b816a54a54386280c68aec081d83de48
#
_entry.id   b816a54a54386280c68aec081d83de48
#
_cell.length_a   1.000
_cell.length_b   1.000
_cell.length_c   1.000
_cell.angle_alpha   90.00
_cell.angle_beta   90.00
_cell.angle_gamma   90.00
#
_symmetry.space_group_name_H-M   'P 1'
#
loop_
_entity.id
_entity.type
_entity.pdbx_description
1 polymer ?
#
loop_
_entity_poly.entity_id
_entity_poly.type
_entity_poly.pdbx_seq_one_letter_code
_entity_poly.pdbx_strand_id
1 'polypeptide(L)'
;MAEKRKLFEDVSEAQSKPAEPTGGMIDAGKRGARRAIRIWLMLLFALVVVMIAVGGLTRLTDSGLSITEWRPVTGALPPMSAEAWQSEFEKYKQIPEYALENKGMTLSEFQFIYWWEWGHRQLGRVIGLVWALGFFGFLAAKRIPTGWTGRLLGLGVLGGLQGAVGWWMVASGLTGQMTDVASYRLATHLGLAFVILGFIAWYVYSLGREERELMQARRLSEAKLFGMSTGLMHFAFLQILVGALVAGIDAGRTFNDWPLMAGGILPPEAFDIQPIWRNFFENAGLVQFVHRVLGYLLLIYGFITWRRARLSANADTRFRFNAVFAMLCLQVVLGIVAVLYIAPWHLALAHQLGAVVLWALILRARFAARYPVEQSIRGAA
;
A
#
# COMPACT_ATOMS: atom_id res chain seq x y z
N MET A 1 53.54 51.41 39.61
CA MET A 1 53.56 49.96 39.18
C MET A 1 52.28 49.68 38.39
N ALA A 2 52.40 49.47 37.08
CA ALA A 2 51.25 49.24 36.21
C ALA A 2 51.00 47.73 36.08
N GLU A 3 49.84 47.31 36.51
CA GLU A 3 49.39 45.92 36.49
C GLU A 3 49.12 45.50 35.01
N LYS A 4 49.90 44.53 34.50
CA LYS A 4 49.72 43.99 33.15
C LYS A 4 48.45 43.14 33.13
N ARG A 5 47.42 43.59 32.44
CA ARG A 5 46.24 42.78 32.09
C ARG A 5 46.67 41.60 31.22
N LYS A 6 46.36 40.38 31.65
CA LYS A 6 46.52 39.16 30.82
C LYS A 6 45.57 39.24 29.65
N LEU A 7 46.07 39.21 28.41
CA LEU A 7 45.35 39.34 27.18
C LEU A 7 44.76 38.00 26.68
N PHE A 8 45.03 36.91 27.37
CA PHE A 8 44.51 35.59 27.05
C PHE A 8 43.97 34.94 28.32
N GLU A 9 42.68 34.74 28.36
CA GLU A 9 42.03 33.89 29.33
C GLU A 9 42.11 32.45 28.83
N ASP A 10 42.60 31.53 29.69
CA ASP A 10 42.78 30.12 29.36
C ASP A 10 41.39 29.48 29.36
N VAL A 11 40.83 29.17 28.18
CA VAL A 11 39.50 28.58 27.98
C VAL A 11 39.53 27.04 28.15
N SER A 12 40.61 26.50 28.76
CA SER A 12 40.77 25.05 28.93
C SER A 12 40.07 24.44 30.14
N GLU A 13 39.48 25.27 31.06
CA GLU A 13 38.69 24.73 32.16
C GLU A 13 37.18 24.97 31.94
N ALA A 14 36.48 23.85 31.81
CA ALA A 14 35.04 23.75 31.91
C ALA A 14 34.21 24.29 30.71
N GLN A 15 34.44 23.81 29.49
CA GLN A 15 33.31 23.61 28.64
C GLN A 15 32.51 22.38 29.14
N SER A 16 31.73 22.57 30.23
CA SER A 16 30.53 21.77 30.44
C SER A 16 29.77 21.79 29.13
N LYS A 17 29.58 20.62 28.47
CA LYS A 17 28.65 20.49 27.34
C LYS A 17 27.42 21.31 27.68
N PRO A 18 26.96 22.25 26.80
CA PRO A 18 25.69 22.91 27.02
C PRO A 18 24.68 21.81 27.28
N ALA A 19 24.09 21.79 28.49
CA ALA A 19 23.00 20.86 28.76
C ALA A 19 22.01 21.06 27.61
N GLU A 20 21.75 20.01 26.85
CA GLU A 20 20.66 20.05 25.87
C GLU A 20 19.47 20.62 26.61
N PRO A 21 18.82 21.69 26.09
CA PRO A 21 17.66 22.24 26.76
C PRO A 21 16.68 21.10 26.92
N THR A 22 16.59 20.57 28.12
CA THR A 22 15.57 19.58 28.49
C THR A 22 14.26 20.28 28.22
N GLY A 23 13.62 19.92 27.08
CA GLY A 23 12.30 20.41 26.76
C GLY A 23 11.46 20.27 28.02
N GLY A 24 10.79 21.34 28.45
CA GLY A 24 10.11 21.37 29.75
C GLY A 24 9.14 20.18 29.86
N MET A 25 8.70 19.84 31.09
CA MET A 25 7.82 18.71 31.39
C MET A 25 6.61 18.60 30.46
N ILE A 26 6.15 19.72 29.86
CA ILE A 26 5.09 19.78 28.84
C ILE A 26 5.49 19.08 27.54
N ASP A 27 6.76 19.11 27.15
CA ASP A 27 7.25 18.47 25.92
C ASP A 27 7.60 16.99 26.10
N ALA A 28 7.93 16.55 27.31
CA ALA A 28 8.18 15.14 27.60
C ALA A 28 6.92 14.28 27.43
N GLY A 29 5.75 14.76 27.88
CA GLY A 29 4.46 14.10 27.70
C GLY A 29 4.05 14.02 26.22
N LYS A 30 4.33 15.06 25.44
CA LYS A 30 4.05 15.09 23.99
C LYS A 30 4.96 14.15 23.20
N ARG A 31 6.23 13.96 23.60
CA ARG A 31 7.15 13.00 22.95
C ARG A 31 6.69 11.56 23.15
N GLY A 32 6.28 11.19 24.38
CA GLY A 32 5.73 9.85 24.67
C GLY A 32 4.48 9.52 23.86
N ALA A 33 3.59 10.50 23.70
CA ALA A 33 2.38 10.34 22.89
C ALA A 33 2.69 10.16 21.40
N ARG A 34 3.62 10.92 20.81
CA ARG A 34 4.04 10.76 19.40
C ARG A 34 4.57 9.34 19.13
N ARG A 35 5.39 8.80 20.04
CA ARG A 35 5.91 7.42 19.92
C ARG A 35 4.80 6.39 19.99
N ALA A 36 3.87 6.51 20.93
CA ALA A 36 2.74 5.57 21.07
C ALA A 36 1.83 5.58 19.84
N ILE A 37 1.46 6.77 19.34
CA ILE A 37 0.65 6.91 18.11
C ILE A 37 1.41 6.34 16.91
N ARG A 38 2.71 6.56 16.80
CA ARG A 38 3.53 5.98 15.73
C ARG A 38 3.52 4.45 15.77
N ILE A 39 3.65 3.83 16.96
CA ILE A 39 3.59 2.36 17.12
C ILE A 39 2.22 1.83 16.71
N TRP A 40 1.14 2.48 17.16
CA TRP A 40 -0.22 2.13 16.75
C TRP A 40 -0.42 2.26 15.22
N LEU A 41 0.10 3.30 14.58
CA LEU A 41 0.08 3.43 13.12
C LEU A 41 0.92 2.35 12.42
N MET A 42 2.06 1.93 12.99
CA MET A 42 2.84 0.81 12.45
C MET A 42 2.07 -0.52 12.56
N LEU A 43 1.31 -0.73 13.63
CA LEU A 43 0.40 -1.87 13.74
C LEU A 43 -0.68 -1.83 12.64
N LEU A 44 -1.33 -0.67 12.45
CA LEU A 44 -2.31 -0.50 11.36
C LEU A 44 -1.67 -0.71 9.99
N PHE A 45 -0.46 -0.22 9.75
CA PHE A 45 0.29 -0.48 8.52
C PHE A 45 0.47 -1.97 8.28
N ALA A 46 0.94 -2.71 9.28
CA ALA A 46 1.14 -4.16 9.18
C ALA A 46 -0.19 -4.90 8.90
N LEU A 47 -1.27 -4.51 9.59
CA LEU A 47 -2.59 -5.09 9.36
C LEU A 47 -3.12 -4.82 7.94
N VAL A 48 -2.90 -3.62 7.39
CA VAL A 48 -3.30 -3.31 6.00
C VAL A 48 -2.44 -4.10 5.01
N VAL A 49 -1.15 -4.32 5.26
CA VAL A 49 -0.31 -5.19 4.42
C VAL A 49 -0.84 -6.63 4.43
N VAL A 50 -1.18 -7.17 5.60
CA VAL A 50 -1.81 -8.51 5.73
C VAL A 50 -3.15 -8.53 5.01
N MET A 51 -3.96 -7.45 5.11
CA MET A 51 -5.22 -7.32 4.39
C MET A 51 -5.04 -7.39 2.87
N ILE A 52 -4.02 -6.72 2.32
CA ILE A 52 -3.69 -6.77 0.88
C ILE A 52 -3.29 -8.20 0.48
N ALA A 53 -2.53 -8.92 1.33
CA ALA A 53 -2.17 -10.31 1.08
C ALA A 53 -3.39 -11.24 1.10
N VAL A 54 -4.23 -11.14 2.14
CA VAL A 54 -5.45 -11.95 2.27
C VAL A 54 -6.44 -11.65 1.15
N GLY A 55 -6.62 -10.36 0.79
CA GLY A 55 -7.47 -9.99 -0.35
C GLY A 55 -6.97 -10.52 -1.69
N GLY A 56 -5.64 -10.54 -1.90
CA GLY A 56 -5.03 -11.19 -3.05
C GLY A 56 -5.30 -12.70 -3.08
N LEU A 57 -5.17 -13.38 -1.94
CA LEU A 57 -5.49 -14.81 -1.84
C LEU A 57 -6.99 -15.08 -2.05
N THR A 58 -7.88 -14.25 -1.49
CA THR A 58 -9.33 -14.36 -1.73
C THR A 58 -9.65 -14.28 -3.22
N ARG A 59 -8.96 -13.40 -3.98
CA ARG A 59 -9.13 -13.33 -5.44
C ARG A 59 -8.51 -14.55 -6.15
N LEU A 60 -7.31 -14.98 -5.76
CA LEU A 60 -6.59 -16.09 -6.39
C LEU A 60 -7.19 -17.47 -6.09
N THR A 61 -8.08 -17.56 -5.12
CA THR A 61 -8.84 -18.77 -4.76
C THR A 61 -10.31 -18.68 -5.19
N ASP A 62 -10.67 -17.69 -5.99
CA ASP A 62 -12.02 -17.44 -6.50
C ASP A 62 -13.07 -17.48 -5.37
N SER A 63 -12.74 -16.84 -4.23
CA SER A 63 -13.56 -16.90 -3.00
C SER A 63 -14.35 -15.62 -2.72
N GLY A 64 -14.25 -14.62 -3.61
CA GLY A 64 -14.71 -13.26 -3.33
C GLY A 64 -16.20 -13.00 -3.46
N LEU A 65 -17.01 -14.00 -3.85
CA LEU A 65 -18.46 -13.92 -4.05
C LEU A 65 -19.24 -14.92 -3.18
N SER A 66 -18.58 -15.63 -2.26
CA SER A 66 -19.19 -16.68 -1.43
C SER A 66 -20.18 -16.13 -0.38
N ILE A 67 -20.02 -14.86 0.03
CA ILE A 67 -20.89 -14.17 0.98
C ILE A 67 -21.72 -13.10 0.26
N THR A 68 -22.95 -13.43 -0.03
CA THR A 68 -23.84 -12.67 -0.94
C THR A 68 -24.54 -11.47 -0.29
N GLU A 69 -24.39 -11.27 1.02
CA GLU A 69 -25.08 -10.21 1.76
C GLU A 69 -24.10 -9.27 2.46
N TRP A 70 -24.47 -7.98 2.50
CA TRP A 70 -23.73 -7.02 3.32
C TRP A 70 -24.21 -7.02 4.77
N ARG A 71 -23.43 -7.68 5.63
CA ARG A 71 -23.66 -7.72 7.07
C ARG A 71 -22.43 -7.20 7.83
N PRO A 72 -22.21 -5.88 7.92
CA PRO A 72 -21.01 -5.33 8.53
C PRO A 72 -20.86 -5.65 10.00
N VAL A 73 -21.97 -5.74 10.75
CA VAL A 73 -21.99 -6.03 12.20
C VAL A 73 -22.32 -7.50 12.45
N THR A 74 -23.50 -7.96 12.02
CA THR A 74 -24.00 -9.33 12.31
C THR A 74 -23.17 -10.42 11.63
N GLY A 75 -22.52 -10.14 10.50
CA GLY A 75 -21.60 -11.06 9.81
C GLY A 75 -20.24 -11.21 10.51
N ALA A 76 -20.05 -10.69 11.73
CA ALA A 76 -18.85 -10.95 12.53
C ALA A 76 -18.82 -12.41 13.04
N LEU A 77 -19.99 -13.03 13.23
CA LEU A 77 -20.05 -14.46 13.57
C LEU A 77 -20.25 -15.27 12.28
N PRO A 78 -19.50 -16.36 12.11
CA PRO A 78 -19.69 -17.27 10.98
C PRO A 78 -20.97 -18.13 11.22
N PRO A 79 -21.46 -18.87 10.22
CA PRO A 79 -22.52 -19.84 10.44
C PRO A 79 -22.15 -20.85 11.53
N MET A 80 -23.00 -21.01 12.56
CA MET A 80 -22.69 -21.80 13.77
C MET A 80 -23.46 -23.13 13.82
N SER A 81 -24.37 -23.41 12.88
CA SER A 81 -25.11 -24.67 12.80
C SER A 81 -25.14 -25.21 11.37
N ALA A 82 -25.47 -26.47 11.20
CA ALA A 82 -25.62 -27.11 9.90
C ALA A 82 -26.66 -26.40 9.03
N GLU A 83 -27.78 -25.99 9.63
CA GLU A 83 -28.87 -25.26 8.97
C GLU A 83 -28.39 -23.88 8.49
N ALA A 84 -27.58 -23.19 9.31
CA ALA A 84 -27.02 -21.89 8.94
C ALA A 84 -26.04 -22.02 7.76
N TRP A 85 -25.19 -23.06 7.74
CA TRP A 85 -24.30 -23.35 6.62
C TRP A 85 -25.08 -23.69 5.34
N GLN A 86 -26.11 -24.51 5.46
CA GLN A 86 -26.96 -24.83 4.31
C GLN A 86 -27.67 -23.58 3.78
N SER A 87 -28.18 -22.72 4.66
CA SER A 87 -28.82 -21.46 4.27
C SER A 87 -27.87 -20.54 3.48
N GLU A 88 -26.60 -20.35 3.93
CA GLU A 88 -25.64 -19.53 3.18
C GLU A 88 -25.26 -20.18 1.85
N PHE A 89 -25.16 -21.52 1.80
CA PHE A 89 -24.89 -22.22 0.54
C PHE A 89 -26.05 -22.10 -0.46
N GLU A 90 -27.32 -22.18 0.01
CA GLU A 90 -28.47 -21.98 -0.89
C GLU A 90 -28.51 -20.55 -1.47
N LYS A 91 -28.07 -19.53 -0.72
CA LYS A 91 -27.92 -18.16 -1.26
C LYS A 91 -26.83 -18.08 -2.32
N TYR A 92 -25.67 -18.72 -2.07
CA TYR A 92 -24.58 -18.79 -3.06
C TYR A 92 -25.02 -19.46 -4.36
N LYS A 93 -25.85 -20.50 -4.29
CA LYS A 93 -26.40 -21.19 -5.47
C LYS A 93 -27.28 -20.29 -6.37
N GLN A 94 -27.70 -19.12 -5.90
CA GLN A 94 -28.51 -18.19 -6.68
C GLN A 94 -27.68 -17.21 -7.52
N ILE A 95 -26.37 -17.15 -7.35
CA ILE A 95 -25.50 -16.23 -8.10
C ILE A 95 -24.95 -16.85 -9.38
N PRO A 96 -24.57 -16.02 -10.39
CA PRO A 96 -24.04 -16.49 -11.67
C PRO A 96 -22.79 -17.37 -11.55
N GLU A 97 -21.85 -17.05 -10.63
CA GLU A 97 -20.63 -17.83 -10.43
C GLU A 97 -20.93 -19.31 -10.14
N TYR A 98 -21.89 -19.58 -9.24
CA TYR A 98 -22.28 -20.97 -8.97
C TYR A 98 -22.88 -21.64 -10.22
N ALA A 99 -23.79 -20.95 -10.92
CA ALA A 99 -24.51 -21.54 -12.04
C ALA A 99 -23.61 -21.84 -13.26
N LEU A 100 -22.59 -21.00 -13.48
CA LEU A 100 -21.72 -21.06 -14.66
C LEU A 100 -20.41 -21.80 -14.42
N GLU A 101 -19.81 -21.69 -13.22
CA GLU A 101 -18.48 -22.23 -12.92
C GLU A 101 -18.49 -23.31 -11.83
N ASN A 102 -19.29 -23.15 -10.79
CA ASN A 102 -19.25 -23.99 -9.59
C ASN A 102 -20.45 -24.95 -9.46
N LYS A 103 -21.15 -25.22 -10.58
CA LYS A 103 -22.30 -26.12 -10.59
C LYS A 103 -21.91 -27.54 -10.12
N GLY A 104 -22.52 -27.97 -9.03
CA GLY A 104 -22.21 -29.26 -8.42
C GLY A 104 -21.21 -29.20 -7.26
N MET A 105 -20.75 -27.99 -6.91
CA MET A 105 -19.93 -27.78 -5.70
C MET A 105 -20.62 -28.38 -4.47
N THR A 106 -19.84 -29.05 -3.63
CA THR A 106 -20.28 -29.60 -2.36
C THR A 106 -20.31 -28.53 -1.27
N LEU A 107 -21.05 -28.79 -0.18
CA LEU A 107 -21.05 -27.91 0.98
C LEU A 107 -19.64 -27.70 1.56
N SER A 108 -18.78 -28.73 1.54
CA SER A 108 -17.41 -28.66 2.05
C SER A 108 -16.53 -27.73 1.21
N GLU A 109 -16.66 -27.76 -0.12
CA GLU A 109 -15.96 -26.87 -1.03
C GLU A 109 -16.45 -25.43 -0.87
N PHE A 110 -17.77 -25.21 -0.72
CA PHE A 110 -18.35 -23.92 -0.40
C PHE A 110 -17.81 -23.36 0.92
N GLN A 111 -17.71 -24.18 1.96
CA GLN A 111 -17.12 -23.76 3.24
C GLN A 111 -15.68 -23.27 3.09
N PHE A 112 -14.87 -23.90 2.23
CA PHE A 112 -13.49 -23.46 1.98
C PHE A 112 -13.44 -22.04 1.43
N ILE A 113 -14.22 -21.73 0.37
CA ILE A 113 -14.25 -20.38 -0.20
C ILE A 113 -14.89 -19.34 0.74
N TYR A 114 -15.92 -19.76 1.50
CA TYR A 114 -16.56 -18.94 2.51
C TYR A 114 -15.58 -18.47 3.60
N TRP A 115 -14.70 -19.36 4.09
CA TRP A 115 -13.72 -19.02 5.13
C TRP A 115 -12.68 -18.01 4.64
N TRP A 116 -12.27 -18.05 3.39
CA TRP A 116 -11.39 -17.04 2.81
C TRP A 116 -12.04 -15.68 2.79
N GLU A 117 -13.26 -15.57 2.29
CA GLU A 117 -13.98 -14.30 2.22
C GLU A 117 -14.36 -13.79 3.62
N TRP A 118 -14.84 -14.67 4.50
CA TRP A 118 -15.15 -14.30 5.89
C TRP A 118 -13.90 -13.80 6.62
N GLY A 119 -12.78 -14.47 6.48
CA GLY A 119 -11.49 -14.07 7.05
C GLY A 119 -11.05 -12.68 6.57
N HIS A 120 -11.18 -12.41 5.26
CA HIS A 120 -10.92 -11.09 4.70
C HIS A 120 -11.82 -10.02 5.33
N ARG A 121 -13.15 -10.26 5.36
CA ARG A 121 -14.11 -9.34 5.97
C ARG A 121 -13.87 -9.16 7.47
N GLN A 122 -13.50 -10.24 8.17
CA GLN A 122 -13.18 -10.18 9.59
C GLN A 122 -11.92 -9.36 9.88
N LEU A 123 -10.89 -9.52 9.09
CA LEU A 123 -9.68 -8.69 9.20
C LEU A 123 -9.99 -7.20 9.01
N GLY A 124 -10.92 -6.87 8.09
CA GLY A 124 -11.41 -5.49 7.92
C GLY A 124 -12.07 -4.93 9.19
N ARG A 125 -12.90 -5.74 9.87
CA ARG A 125 -13.50 -5.37 11.17
C ARG A 125 -12.43 -5.16 12.24
N VAL A 126 -11.43 -6.04 12.31
CA VAL A 126 -10.30 -5.92 13.26
C VAL A 126 -9.52 -4.63 13.01
N ILE A 127 -9.22 -4.29 11.76
CA ILE A 127 -8.54 -3.02 11.41
C ILE A 127 -9.36 -1.83 11.87
N GLY A 128 -10.68 -1.83 11.61
CA GLY A 128 -11.59 -0.78 12.06
C GLY A 128 -11.63 -0.65 13.58
N LEU A 129 -11.68 -1.77 14.29
CA LEU A 129 -11.66 -1.81 15.76
C LEU A 129 -10.33 -1.29 16.33
N VAL A 130 -9.19 -1.73 15.79
CA VAL A 130 -7.85 -1.27 16.21
C VAL A 130 -7.71 0.22 15.95
N TRP A 131 -8.22 0.72 14.80
CA TRP A 131 -8.26 2.16 14.54
C TRP A 131 -9.12 2.88 15.57
N ALA A 132 -10.34 2.42 15.82
CA ALA A 132 -11.29 3.09 16.73
C ALA A 132 -10.76 3.14 18.17
N LEU A 133 -10.30 2.00 18.70
CA LEU A 133 -9.73 1.92 20.05
C LEU A 133 -8.53 2.84 20.20
N GLY A 134 -7.62 2.88 19.22
CA GLY A 134 -6.46 3.76 19.25
C GLY A 134 -6.86 5.23 19.14
N PHE A 135 -7.67 5.60 18.14
CA PHE A 135 -8.09 6.98 17.93
C PHE A 135 -8.85 7.56 19.12
N PHE A 136 -9.92 6.89 19.56
CA PHE A 136 -10.74 7.37 20.69
C PHE A 136 -9.99 7.27 22.01
N GLY A 137 -9.13 6.27 22.21
CA GLY A 137 -8.27 6.16 23.40
C GLY A 137 -7.29 7.32 23.51
N PHE A 138 -6.57 7.66 22.42
CA PHE A 138 -5.68 8.83 22.43
C PHE A 138 -6.44 10.16 22.52
N LEU A 139 -7.63 10.25 21.93
CA LEU A 139 -8.48 11.44 22.00
C LEU A 139 -8.97 11.68 23.44
N ALA A 140 -9.54 10.66 24.09
CA ALA A 140 -10.02 10.72 25.47
C ALA A 140 -8.89 11.03 26.46
N ALA A 141 -7.70 10.46 26.24
CA ALA A 141 -6.51 10.74 27.03
C ALA A 141 -5.89 12.13 26.74
N LYS A 142 -6.43 12.91 25.80
CA LYS A 142 -5.90 14.21 25.34
C LYS A 142 -4.42 14.15 24.91
N ARG A 143 -4.01 13.02 24.32
CA ARG A 143 -2.63 12.73 23.91
C ARG A 143 -2.36 12.95 22.42
N ILE A 144 -3.37 13.31 21.62
CA ILE A 144 -3.17 13.59 20.19
C ILE A 144 -2.42 14.92 20.04
N PRO A 145 -1.28 14.97 19.33
CA PRO A 145 -0.55 16.21 19.10
C PRO A 145 -1.39 17.22 18.32
N THR A 146 -1.11 18.50 18.51
CA THR A 146 -1.80 19.59 17.78
C THR A 146 -1.72 19.39 16.26
N GLY A 147 -2.85 19.55 15.58
CA GLY A 147 -2.94 19.37 14.12
C GLY A 147 -3.02 17.92 13.63
N TRP A 148 -3.01 16.91 14.53
CA TRP A 148 -3.07 15.49 14.15
C TRP A 148 -4.47 14.88 14.22
N THR A 149 -5.40 15.46 14.96
CA THR A 149 -6.76 14.90 15.13
C THR A 149 -7.45 14.65 13.79
N GLY A 150 -7.50 15.67 12.92
CA GLY A 150 -8.13 15.52 11.60
C GLY A 150 -7.42 14.51 10.69
N ARG A 151 -6.08 14.39 10.78
CA ARG A 151 -5.31 13.42 10.02
C ARG A 151 -5.62 11.98 10.44
N LEU A 152 -5.68 11.73 11.75
CA LEU A 152 -5.98 10.40 12.29
C LEU A 152 -7.46 10.03 12.10
N LEU A 153 -8.39 11.00 12.21
CA LEU A 153 -9.80 10.82 11.89
C LEU A 153 -9.98 10.49 10.41
N GLY A 154 -9.26 11.18 9.52
CA GLY A 154 -9.29 10.95 8.08
C GLY A 154 -8.93 9.51 7.68
N LEU A 155 -8.00 8.86 8.41
CA LEU A 155 -7.73 7.43 8.19
C LEU A 155 -8.94 6.55 8.49
N GLY A 156 -9.72 6.86 9.53
CA GLY A 156 -10.94 6.13 9.83
C GLY A 156 -12.03 6.34 8.80
N VAL A 157 -12.19 7.57 8.31
CA VAL A 157 -13.13 7.88 7.21
C VAL A 157 -12.74 7.11 5.95
N LEU A 158 -11.46 7.10 5.58
CA LEU A 158 -10.96 6.32 4.45
C LEU A 158 -11.15 4.81 4.67
N GLY A 159 -10.98 4.31 5.90
CA GLY A 159 -11.25 2.92 6.26
C GLY A 159 -12.73 2.55 6.10
N GLY A 160 -13.65 3.42 6.53
CA GLY A 160 -15.08 3.26 6.30
C GLY A 160 -15.46 3.27 4.81
N LEU A 161 -14.87 4.19 4.04
CA LEU A 161 -15.03 4.25 2.59
C LEU A 161 -14.49 2.99 1.91
N GLN A 162 -13.34 2.45 2.39
CA GLN A 162 -12.78 1.20 1.90
C GLN A 162 -13.75 0.03 2.04
N GLY A 163 -14.47 -0.08 3.17
CA GLY A 163 -15.51 -1.09 3.37
C GLY A 163 -16.68 -0.91 2.41
N ALA A 164 -17.15 0.33 2.22
CA ALA A 164 -18.24 0.62 1.28
C ALA A 164 -17.85 0.32 -0.18
N VAL A 165 -16.63 0.70 -0.60
CA VAL A 165 -16.09 0.39 -1.93
C VAL A 165 -15.91 -1.11 -2.11
N GLY A 166 -15.50 -1.84 -1.05
CA GLY A 166 -15.41 -3.30 -1.08
C GLY A 166 -16.77 -3.96 -1.32
N TRP A 167 -17.82 -3.48 -0.66
CA TRP A 167 -19.17 -4.00 -0.94
C TRP A 167 -19.65 -3.62 -2.35
N TRP A 168 -19.43 -2.39 -2.79
CA TRP A 168 -19.75 -1.97 -4.16
C TRP A 168 -19.04 -2.85 -5.20
N MET A 169 -17.83 -3.31 -4.90
CA MET A 169 -17.09 -4.26 -5.73
C MET A 169 -17.78 -5.62 -5.76
N VAL A 170 -18.05 -6.23 -4.59
CA VAL A 170 -18.71 -7.56 -4.48
C VAL A 170 -20.08 -7.55 -5.16
N ALA A 171 -20.88 -6.51 -4.94
CA ALA A 171 -22.20 -6.39 -5.54
C ALA A 171 -22.20 -6.46 -7.09
N SER A 172 -21.06 -6.23 -7.76
CA SER A 172 -21.00 -6.35 -9.22
C SER A 172 -21.02 -7.78 -9.73
N GLY A 173 -20.52 -8.75 -8.94
CA GLY A 173 -20.47 -10.16 -9.33
C GLY A 173 -21.70 -10.97 -8.87
N LEU A 174 -22.60 -10.37 -8.06
CA LEU A 174 -23.75 -11.10 -7.52
C LEU A 174 -24.95 -11.18 -8.47
N THR A 175 -24.94 -10.45 -9.57
CA THR A 175 -26.08 -10.34 -10.50
C THR A 175 -25.61 -10.31 -11.95
N GLY A 176 -26.55 -10.56 -12.88
CA GLY A 176 -26.26 -10.54 -14.31
C GLY A 176 -25.64 -11.84 -14.83
N GLN A 177 -24.51 -11.76 -15.51
CA GLN A 177 -23.76 -12.90 -16.06
C GLN A 177 -22.28 -12.88 -15.67
N MET A 178 -21.93 -12.05 -14.70
CA MET A 178 -20.54 -11.95 -14.22
C MET A 178 -20.25 -13.07 -13.23
N THR A 179 -19.15 -13.77 -13.43
CA THR A 179 -18.64 -14.80 -12.53
C THR A 179 -17.59 -14.27 -11.56
N ASP A 180 -17.12 -13.04 -11.83
CA ASP A 180 -16.15 -12.31 -11.02
C ASP A 180 -16.64 -10.88 -10.72
N VAL A 181 -15.96 -10.19 -9.80
CA VAL A 181 -16.14 -8.77 -9.55
C VAL A 181 -15.64 -7.93 -10.74
N ALA A 182 -16.29 -6.80 -11.03
CA ALA A 182 -15.84 -5.90 -12.09
C ALA A 182 -14.40 -5.41 -11.83
N SER A 183 -13.50 -5.58 -12.81
CA SER A 183 -12.06 -5.30 -12.69
C SER A 183 -11.76 -3.86 -12.26
N TYR A 184 -12.50 -2.88 -12.79
CA TYR A 184 -12.33 -1.48 -12.42
C TYR A 184 -12.81 -1.18 -10.98
N ARG A 185 -13.76 -1.94 -10.42
CA ARG A 185 -14.16 -1.83 -9.02
C ARG A 185 -13.09 -2.45 -8.12
N LEU A 186 -12.49 -3.57 -8.53
CA LEU A 186 -11.33 -4.16 -7.87
C LEU A 186 -10.14 -3.18 -7.86
N ALA A 187 -9.85 -2.55 -9.00
CA ALA A 187 -8.79 -1.56 -9.10
C ALA A 187 -9.04 -0.34 -8.18
N THR A 188 -10.28 0.11 -8.07
CA THR A 188 -10.67 1.18 -7.15
C THR A 188 -10.48 0.77 -5.68
N HIS A 189 -10.91 -0.44 -5.31
CA HIS A 189 -10.79 -0.98 -3.95
C HIS A 189 -9.32 -1.17 -3.56
N LEU A 190 -8.51 -1.82 -4.39
CA LEU A 190 -7.08 -1.99 -4.14
C LEU A 190 -6.33 -0.66 -4.14
N GLY A 191 -6.64 0.24 -5.08
CA GLY A 191 -6.06 1.58 -5.15
C GLY A 191 -6.29 2.38 -3.88
N LEU A 192 -7.52 2.36 -3.34
CA LEU A 192 -7.83 3.03 -2.07
C LEU A 192 -7.04 2.41 -0.91
N ALA A 193 -6.83 1.08 -0.87
CA ALA A 193 -5.98 0.44 0.12
C ALA A 193 -4.53 0.94 0.06
N PHE A 194 -3.95 1.13 -1.14
CA PHE A 194 -2.61 1.71 -1.30
C PHE A 194 -2.55 3.18 -0.92
N VAL A 195 -3.61 3.96 -1.13
CA VAL A 195 -3.72 5.35 -0.65
C VAL A 195 -3.71 5.39 0.88
N ILE A 196 -4.52 4.55 1.55
CA ILE A 196 -4.55 4.43 3.01
C ILE A 196 -3.16 4.05 3.54
N LEU A 197 -2.55 3.02 2.95
CA LEU A 197 -1.20 2.57 3.30
C LEU A 197 -0.17 3.71 3.14
N GLY A 198 -0.31 4.51 2.08
CA GLY A 198 0.53 5.67 1.81
C GLY A 198 0.42 6.75 2.89
N PHE A 199 -0.79 7.09 3.32
CA PHE A 199 -1.01 8.05 4.40
C PHE A 199 -0.45 7.52 5.73
N ILE A 200 -0.70 6.24 6.06
CA ILE A 200 -0.16 5.64 7.28
C ILE A 200 1.37 5.71 7.27
N ALA A 201 2.03 5.28 6.17
CA ALA A 201 3.49 5.34 6.03
C ALA A 201 4.02 6.76 6.20
N TRP A 202 3.41 7.75 5.55
CA TRP A 202 3.81 9.15 5.66
C TRP A 202 3.67 9.69 7.08
N TYR A 203 2.60 9.31 7.79
CA TYR A 203 2.38 9.71 9.18
C TYR A 203 3.38 9.03 10.12
N VAL A 204 3.70 7.75 9.91
CA VAL A 204 4.75 7.03 10.65
C VAL A 204 6.11 7.71 10.49
N TYR A 205 6.46 8.14 9.26
CA TYR A 205 7.71 8.87 9.03
C TYR A 205 7.70 10.25 9.69
N SER A 206 6.60 10.99 9.58
CA SER A 206 6.46 12.34 10.15
C SER A 206 6.48 12.33 11.68
N LEU A 207 5.85 11.33 12.34
CA LEU A 207 5.87 11.18 13.79
C LEU A 207 7.21 10.66 14.33
N GLY A 208 8.03 10.07 13.47
CA GLY A 208 9.36 9.57 13.83
C GLY A 208 10.41 10.66 14.03
N ARG A 209 10.11 11.92 13.68
CA ARG A 209 11.01 13.07 13.85
C ARG A 209 10.26 14.21 14.54
N GLU A 210 10.97 15.04 15.29
CA GLU A 210 10.37 16.23 15.90
C GLU A 210 9.97 17.25 14.82
N GLU A 211 8.95 18.06 15.11
CA GLU A 211 8.44 19.04 14.13
C GLU A 211 9.49 20.11 13.82
N ARG A 212 10.27 20.50 14.82
CA ARG A 212 11.42 21.39 14.67
C ARG A 212 12.47 20.83 13.70
N GLU A 213 12.82 19.53 13.85
CA GLU A 213 13.75 18.87 12.95
C GLU A 213 13.23 18.80 11.52
N LEU A 214 11.92 18.52 11.34
CA LEU A 214 11.30 18.50 10.02
C LEU A 214 11.29 19.87 9.37
N MET A 215 11.07 20.95 10.15
CA MET A 215 11.14 22.31 9.63
C MET A 215 12.56 22.69 9.20
N GLN A 216 13.57 22.30 9.96
CA GLN A 216 14.98 22.53 9.62
C GLN A 216 15.37 21.72 8.37
N ALA A 217 15.08 20.43 8.36
CA ALA A 217 15.37 19.54 7.23
C ALA A 217 14.67 20.00 5.92
N ARG A 218 13.48 20.60 6.02
CA ARG A 218 12.75 21.12 4.86
C ARG A 218 13.52 22.23 4.14
N ARG A 219 14.35 23.00 4.82
CA ARG A 219 15.21 24.03 4.22
C ARG A 219 16.30 23.42 3.34
N LEU A 220 16.72 22.19 3.66
CA LEU A 220 17.73 21.42 2.93
C LEU A 220 17.08 20.47 1.89
N SER A 221 15.78 20.60 1.62
CA SER A 221 15.02 19.75 0.71
C SER A 221 15.64 19.73 -0.70
N GLU A 222 15.82 18.53 -1.23
CA GLU A 222 16.25 18.30 -2.62
C GLU A 222 15.06 18.43 -3.59
N ALA A 223 14.62 19.67 -3.85
CA ALA A 223 13.34 19.97 -4.53
C ALA A 223 13.15 19.23 -5.86
N LYS A 224 14.19 19.16 -6.72
CA LYS A 224 14.12 18.44 -8.00
C LYS A 224 13.90 16.94 -7.78
N LEU A 225 14.65 16.33 -6.86
CA LEU A 225 14.53 14.91 -6.54
C LEU A 225 13.19 14.59 -5.86
N PHE A 226 12.70 15.49 -5.00
CA PHE A 226 11.37 15.38 -4.41
C PHE A 226 10.27 15.42 -5.49
N GLY A 227 10.38 16.32 -6.50
CA GLY A 227 9.47 16.36 -7.63
C GLY A 227 9.48 15.07 -8.45
N MET A 228 10.69 14.58 -8.81
CA MET A 228 10.85 13.31 -9.55
C MET A 228 10.31 12.11 -8.78
N SER A 229 10.58 12.02 -7.47
CA SER A 229 10.02 10.95 -6.63
C SER A 229 8.50 11.05 -6.45
N THR A 230 7.93 12.26 -6.53
CA THR A 230 6.47 12.44 -6.58
C THR A 230 5.91 11.90 -7.89
N GLY A 231 6.54 12.19 -9.04
CA GLY A 231 6.17 11.59 -10.32
C GLY A 231 6.27 10.07 -10.29
N LEU A 232 7.36 9.52 -9.72
CA LEU A 232 7.55 8.08 -9.57
C LEU A 232 6.44 7.43 -8.71
N MET A 233 6.02 8.11 -7.64
CA MET A 233 4.92 7.68 -6.78
C MET A 233 3.60 7.58 -7.55
N HIS A 234 3.23 8.62 -8.31
CA HIS A 234 1.99 8.60 -9.10
C HIS A 234 2.04 7.56 -10.22
N PHE A 235 3.20 7.40 -10.86
CA PHE A 235 3.36 6.42 -11.91
C PHE A 235 3.30 4.98 -11.36
N ALA A 236 3.93 4.70 -10.23
CA ALA A 236 3.81 3.42 -9.54
C ALA A 236 2.36 3.15 -9.10
N PHE A 237 1.62 4.17 -8.66
CA PHE A 237 0.21 4.05 -8.33
C PHE A 237 -0.63 3.68 -9.56
N LEU A 238 -0.41 4.33 -10.71
CA LEU A 238 -1.06 3.97 -11.96
C LEU A 238 -0.75 2.52 -12.36
N GLN A 239 0.51 2.10 -12.24
CA GLN A 239 0.93 0.72 -12.52
C GLN A 239 0.21 -0.30 -11.61
N ILE A 240 -0.01 0.05 -10.32
CA ILE A 240 -0.78 -0.78 -9.38
C ILE A 240 -2.24 -0.89 -9.82
N LEU A 241 -2.87 0.20 -10.24
CA LEU A 241 -4.26 0.19 -10.72
C LEU A 241 -4.43 -0.69 -11.97
N VAL A 242 -3.51 -0.56 -12.93
CA VAL A 242 -3.54 -1.41 -14.14
C VAL A 242 -3.21 -2.87 -13.79
N GLY A 243 -2.33 -3.12 -12.82
CA GLY A 243 -2.07 -4.46 -12.28
C GLY A 243 -3.31 -5.09 -11.61
N ALA A 244 -4.14 -4.27 -10.97
CA ALA A 244 -5.41 -4.72 -10.41
C ALA A 244 -6.43 -5.07 -11.51
N LEU A 245 -6.42 -4.36 -12.65
CA LEU A 245 -7.23 -4.75 -13.83
C LEU A 245 -6.76 -6.10 -14.38
N VAL A 246 -5.43 -6.32 -14.51
CA VAL A 246 -4.86 -7.62 -14.93
C VAL A 246 -5.34 -8.75 -14.01
N ALA A 247 -5.31 -8.54 -12.69
CA ALA A 247 -5.78 -9.53 -11.73
C ALA A 247 -7.30 -9.73 -11.79
N GLY A 248 -8.08 -8.68 -12.05
CA GLY A 248 -9.54 -8.71 -12.03
C GLY A 248 -10.19 -9.45 -13.19
N ILE A 249 -9.47 -9.66 -14.31
CA ILE A 249 -9.95 -10.39 -15.49
C ILE A 249 -9.01 -11.54 -15.87
N ASP A 250 -8.21 -12.04 -14.95
CA ASP A 250 -7.21 -13.10 -15.15
C ASP A 250 -6.28 -12.91 -16.36
N ALA A 251 -6.07 -11.65 -16.77
CA ALA A 251 -5.27 -11.32 -17.95
C ALA A 251 -3.82 -11.81 -17.85
N GLY A 252 -3.29 -12.05 -16.63
CA GLY A 252 -1.98 -12.63 -16.41
C GLY A 252 -1.82 -14.07 -16.89
N ARG A 253 -2.92 -14.76 -17.17
CA ARG A 253 -2.97 -16.17 -17.63
C ARG A 253 -3.16 -16.30 -19.15
N THR A 254 -3.49 -15.21 -19.87
CA THR A 254 -3.92 -15.26 -21.28
C THR A 254 -2.73 -15.38 -22.23
N PHE A 255 -1.68 -14.59 -22.05
CA PHE A 255 -0.47 -14.60 -22.88
C PHE A 255 0.75 -14.86 -21.99
N ASN A 256 1.32 -16.05 -22.13
CA ASN A 256 2.43 -16.54 -21.30
C ASN A 256 3.80 -16.47 -21.97
N ASP A 257 3.91 -15.80 -23.11
CA ASP A 257 5.17 -15.51 -23.79
C ASP A 257 5.73 -14.12 -23.42
N TRP A 258 7.04 -13.95 -23.58
CA TRP A 258 7.76 -12.72 -23.31
C TRP A 258 9.06 -12.69 -24.18
N PRO A 259 9.43 -11.56 -24.78
CA PRO A 259 8.82 -10.21 -24.66
C PRO A 259 7.58 -9.99 -25.51
N LEU A 260 7.30 -10.87 -26.46
CA LEU A 260 6.16 -10.80 -27.38
C LEU A 260 4.85 -11.26 -26.70
N MET A 261 3.74 -11.15 -27.44
CA MET A 261 2.42 -11.63 -27.06
C MET A 261 1.81 -12.36 -28.27
N ALA A 262 1.71 -13.68 -28.20
CA ALA A 262 1.34 -14.57 -29.31
C ALA A 262 2.20 -14.32 -30.59
N GLY A 263 3.52 -14.11 -30.41
CA GLY A 263 4.45 -13.85 -31.50
C GLY A 263 4.46 -12.41 -32.03
N GLY A 264 3.56 -11.53 -31.58
CA GLY A 264 3.48 -10.10 -31.93
C GLY A 264 3.89 -9.17 -30.81
N ILE A 265 4.12 -7.89 -31.11
CA ILE A 265 4.31 -6.84 -30.10
C ILE A 265 2.97 -6.50 -29.43
N LEU A 266 1.92 -6.29 -30.25
CA LEU A 266 0.56 -6.09 -29.81
C LEU A 266 -0.17 -7.44 -29.83
N PRO A 267 -0.95 -7.79 -28.79
CA PRO A 267 -1.71 -9.03 -28.79
C PRO A 267 -2.77 -9.02 -29.91
N PRO A 268 -3.09 -10.19 -30.51
CA PRO A 268 -4.22 -10.29 -31.41
C PRO A 268 -5.51 -9.88 -30.70
N GLU A 269 -6.48 -9.40 -31.46
CA GLU A 269 -7.83 -9.05 -30.95
C GLU A 269 -7.82 -7.94 -29.87
N ALA A 270 -6.76 -7.11 -29.81
CA ALA A 270 -6.58 -6.09 -28.76
C ALA A 270 -7.73 -5.05 -28.70
N PHE A 271 -8.52 -4.90 -29.79
CA PHE A 271 -9.56 -3.86 -29.91
C PHE A 271 -10.90 -4.41 -30.39
N ASP A 272 -11.19 -5.70 -30.20
CA ASP A 272 -12.38 -6.38 -30.76
C ASP A 272 -13.65 -6.09 -29.95
N ILE A 273 -13.53 -5.64 -28.69
CA ILE A 273 -14.69 -5.33 -27.87
C ILE A 273 -15.25 -3.95 -28.22
N GLN A 274 -16.57 -3.86 -28.40
CA GLN A 274 -17.28 -2.60 -28.66
C GLN A 274 -18.08 -2.14 -27.43
N PRO A 275 -18.13 -0.84 -27.10
CA PRO A 275 -17.36 0.26 -27.71
C PRO A 275 -15.85 0.16 -27.36
N ILE A 276 -14.98 0.71 -28.22
CA ILE A 276 -13.52 0.51 -28.20
C ILE A 276 -12.84 0.76 -26.86
N TRP A 277 -13.33 1.71 -26.06
CA TRP A 277 -12.77 2.03 -24.74
C TRP A 277 -12.87 0.88 -23.71
N ARG A 278 -13.82 -0.06 -23.89
CA ARG A 278 -13.97 -1.23 -23.02
C ARG A 278 -12.76 -2.16 -23.06
N ASN A 279 -12.02 -2.19 -24.17
CA ASN A 279 -10.83 -3.03 -24.29
C ASN A 279 -9.77 -2.69 -23.24
N PHE A 280 -9.67 -1.44 -22.79
CA PHE A 280 -8.73 -1.03 -21.75
C PHE A 280 -9.07 -1.56 -20.34
N PHE A 281 -10.23 -2.18 -20.16
CA PHE A 281 -10.72 -2.69 -18.89
C PHE A 281 -11.17 -4.16 -18.93
N GLU A 282 -11.54 -4.67 -20.11
CA GLU A 282 -12.20 -5.95 -20.27
C GLU A 282 -11.49 -6.88 -21.27
N ASN A 283 -10.60 -6.36 -22.13
CA ASN A 283 -9.81 -7.17 -23.04
C ASN A 283 -8.52 -7.63 -22.35
N ALA A 284 -8.41 -8.93 -22.05
CA ALA A 284 -7.28 -9.51 -21.33
C ALA A 284 -5.93 -9.25 -22.00
N GLY A 285 -5.88 -9.32 -23.35
CA GLY A 285 -4.67 -9.05 -24.13
C GLY A 285 -4.22 -7.61 -23.99
N LEU A 286 -5.12 -6.63 -24.23
CA LEU A 286 -4.78 -5.22 -24.17
C LEU A 286 -4.44 -4.76 -22.74
N VAL A 287 -5.20 -5.20 -21.75
CA VAL A 287 -4.93 -4.87 -20.34
C VAL A 287 -3.55 -5.39 -19.90
N GLN A 288 -3.21 -6.64 -20.26
CA GLN A 288 -1.88 -7.20 -19.98
C GLN A 288 -0.78 -6.43 -20.72
N PHE A 289 -0.99 -6.09 -22.01
CA PHE A 289 -0.06 -5.30 -22.82
C PHE A 289 0.21 -3.93 -22.20
N VAL A 290 -0.85 -3.20 -21.82
CA VAL A 290 -0.74 -1.87 -21.18
C VAL A 290 0.03 -1.98 -19.87
N HIS A 291 -0.23 -3.01 -19.05
CA HIS A 291 0.51 -3.26 -17.82
C HIS A 291 2.02 -3.48 -18.07
N ARG A 292 2.38 -4.27 -19.08
CA ARG A 292 3.79 -4.52 -19.46
C ARG A 292 4.48 -3.22 -19.91
N VAL A 293 3.84 -2.47 -20.81
CA VAL A 293 4.40 -1.21 -21.35
C VAL A 293 4.59 -0.18 -20.23
N LEU A 294 3.59 0.02 -19.39
CA LEU A 294 3.70 0.93 -18.24
C LEU A 294 4.78 0.48 -17.26
N GLY A 295 4.96 -0.84 -17.06
CA GLY A 295 6.04 -1.39 -16.24
C GLY A 295 7.43 -1.04 -16.78
N TYR A 296 7.64 -1.14 -18.08
CA TYR A 296 8.91 -0.75 -18.71
C TYR A 296 9.15 0.76 -18.62
N LEU A 297 8.14 1.57 -18.88
CA LEU A 297 8.22 3.03 -18.75
C LEU A 297 8.49 3.44 -17.30
N LEU A 298 7.88 2.77 -16.33
CA LEU A 298 8.13 2.97 -14.89
C LEU A 298 9.58 2.64 -14.53
N LEU A 299 10.14 1.54 -15.07
CA LEU A 299 11.54 1.17 -14.86
C LEU A 299 12.48 2.24 -15.43
N ILE A 300 12.22 2.74 -16.66
CA ILE A 300 13.01 3.80 -17.29
C ILE A 300 12.94 5.08 -16.45
N TYR A 301 11.74 5.50 -16.02
CA TYR A 301 11.60 6.69 -15.19
C TYR A 301 12.24 6.51 -13.81
N GLY A 302 12.17 5.31 -13.25
CA GLY A 302 12.86 4.91 -12.01
C GLY A 302 14.37 4.99 -12.16
N PHE A 303 14.92 4.52 -13.28
CA PHE A 303 16.35 4.63 -13.60
C PHE A 303 16.80 6.10 -13.69
N ILE A 304 16.05 6.95 -14.41
CA ILE A 304 16.34 8.39 -14.50
C ILE A 304 16.33 9.05 -13.11
N THR A 305 15.33 8.71 -12.28
CA THR A 305 15.21 9.22 -10.91
C THR A 305 16.39 8.74 -10.04
N TRP A 306 16.75 7.46 -10.15
CA TRP A 306 17.89 6.88 -9.46
C TRP A 306 19.21 7.53 -9.88
N ARG A 307 19.45 7.72 -11.19
CA ARG A 307 20.62 8.45 -11.71
C ARG A 307 20.72 9.85 -11.10
N ARG A 308 19.59 10.55 -10.99
CA ARG A 308 19.56 11.88 -10.35
C ARG A 308 19.88 11.79 -8.86
N ALA A 309 19.34 10.78 -8.15
CA ALA A 309 19.61 10.57 -6.72
C ALA A 309 21.09 10.25 -6.41
N ARG A 310 21.80 9.63 -7.35
CA ARG A 310 23.25 9.38 -7.23
C ARG A 310 24.09 10.66 -7.10
N LEU A 311 23.57 11.79 -7.56
CA LEU A 311 24.17 13.11 -7.45
C LEU A 311 23.84 13.83 -6.12
N SER A 312 23.03 13.24 -5.26
CA SER A 312 22.75 13.79 -3.93
C SER A 312 24.00 13.77 -3.06
N ALA A 313 24.26 14.86 -2.35
CA ALA A 313 25.31 14.89 -1.33
C ALA A 313 24.94 14.01 -0.12
N ASN A 314 23.63 13.74 0.10
CA ASN A 314 23.15 12.98 1.25
C ASN A 314 23.23 11.46 1.03
N ALA A 315 24.01 10.76 1.86
CA ALA A 315 24.21 9.32 1.77
C ALA A 315 22.92 8.52 2.04
N ASP A 316 22.09 8.94 3.01
CA ASP A 316 20.81 8.29 3.30
C ASP A 316 19.85 8.43 2.11
N THR A 317 19.80 9.59 1.46
CA THR A 317 19.01 9.79 0.23
C THR A 317 19.48 8.82 -0.87
N ARG A 318 20.81 8.76 -1.15
CA ARG A 318 21.35 7.83 -2.16
C ARG A 318 21.00 6.38 -1.86
N PHE A 319 21.15 5.94 -0.62
CA PHE A 319 20.82 4.57 -0.19
C PHE A 319 19.36 4.23 -0.45
N ARG A 320 18.43 5.12 -0.11
CA ARG A 320 17.00 4.87 -0.30
C ARG A 320 16.59 4.78 -1.76
N PHE A 321 17.15 5.61 -2.61
CA PHE A 321 16.89 5.51 -4.06
C PHE A 321 17.57 4.29 -4.70
N ASN A 322 18.70 3.81 -4.16
CA ASN A 322 19.26 2.52 -4.56
C ASN A 322 18.28 1.38 -4.24
N ALA A 323 17.67 1.37 -3.04
CA ALA A 323 16.69 0.36 -2.66
C ALA A 323 15.42 0.42 -3.54
N VAL A 324 14.95 1.62 -3.88
CA VAL A 324 13.82 1.79 -4.82
C VAL A 324 14.15 1.19 -6.19
N PHE A 325 15.31 1.51 -6.75
CA PHE A 325 15.68 1.03 -8.08
C PHE A 325 15.91 -0.49 -8.09
N ALA A 326 16.56 -1.04 -7.07
CA ALA A 326 16.72 -2.48 -6.93
C ALA A 326 15.36 -3.21 -6.84
N MET A 327 14.42 -2.65 -6.10
CA MET A 327 13.07 -3.21 -5.99
C MET A 327 12.26 -3.08 -7.29
N LEU A 328 12.44 -2.00 -8.05
CA LEU A 328 11.86 -1.86 -9.40
C LEU A 328 12.37 -2.96 -10.34
N CYS A 329 13.68 -3.21 -10.36
CA CYS A 329 14.27 -4.30 -11.15
C CYS A 329 13.67 -5.66 -10.72
N LEU A 330 13.59 -5.91 -9.41
CA LEU A 330 12.99 -7.13 -8.88
C LEU A 330 11.53 -7.28 -9.29
N GLN A 331 10.73 -6.19 -9.27
CA GLN A 331 9.34 -6.21 -9.69
C GLN A 331 9.17 -6.57 -11.16
N VAL A 332 10.03 -6.07 -12.04
CA VAL A 332 10.00 -6.43 -13.46
C VAL A 332 10.33 -7.92 -13.63
N VAL A 333 11.35 -8.43 -12.94
CA VAL A 333 11.70 -9.87 -12.97
C VAL A 333 10.54 -10.72 -12.44
N LEU A 334 9.95 -10.37 -11.30
CA LEU A 334 8.79 -11.09 -10.75
C LEU A 334 7.61 -11.08 -11.70
N GLY A 335 7.33 -9.96 -12.37
CA GLY A 335 6.25 -9.85 -13.36
C GLY A 335 6.50 -10.73 -14.59
N ILE A 336 7.71 -10.75 -15.12
CA ILE A 336 8.10 -11.60 -16.25
C ILE A 336 7.96 -13.08 -15.85
N VAL A 337 8.51 -13.46 -14.70
CA VAL A 337 8.45 -14.85 -14.20
C VAL A 337 6.99 -15.26 -13.97
N ALA A 338 6.17 -14.39 -13.36
CA ALA A 338 4.74 -14.69 -13.17
C ALA A 338 4.03 -14.99 -14.50
N VAL A 339 4.26 -14.19 -15.53
CA VAL A 339 3.67 -14.40 -16.86
C VAL A 339 4.13 -15.71 -17.49
N LEU A 340 5.45 -15.99 -17.51
CA LEU A 340 6.01 -17.20 -18.12
C LEU A 340 5.49 -18.50 -17.48
N TYR A 341 5.12 -18.45 -16.19
CA TYR A 341 4.55 -19.57 -15.46
C TYR A 341 3.01 -19.51 -15.33
N ILE A 342 2.32 -18.71 -16.15
CA ILE A 342 0.83 -18.62 -16.17
C ILE A 342 0.27 -18.13 -14.83
N ALA A 343 0.95 -17.18 -14.22
CA ALA A 343 0.57 -16.48 -12.99
C ALA A 343 0.08 -17.42 -11.85
N PRO A 344 0.86 -18.43 -11.42
CA PRO A 344 0.44 -19.26 -10.30
C PRO A 344 0.32 -18.41 -9.05
N TRP A 345 -0.57 -18.80 -8.13
CA TRP A 345 -0.95 -17.98 -6.98
C TRP A 345 0.23 -17.46 -6.15
N HIS A 346 1.27 -18.28 -5.93
CA HIS A 346 2.45 -17.89 -5.14
C HIS A 346 3.31 -16.82 -5.84
N LEU A 347 3.47 -16.87 -7.18
CA LEU A 347 4.17 -15.83 -7.94
C LEU A 347 3.35 -14.56 -8.06
N ALA A 348 2.04 -14.67 -8.30
CA ALA A 348 1.11 -13.56 -8.33
C ALA A 348 1.09 -12.81 -6.98
N LEU A 349 1.01 -13.55 -5.86
CA LEU A 349 1.07 -12.98 -4.51
C LEU A 349 2.44 -12.34 -4.22
N ALA A 350 3.54 -12.98 -4.62
CA ALA A 350 4.89 -12.42 -4.44
C ALA A 350 5.04 -11.09 -5.20
N HIS A 351 4.54 -11.02 -6.45
CA HIS A 351 4.54 -9.80 -7.25
C HIS A 351 3.68 -8.70 -6.62
N GLN A 352 2.48 -9.04 -6.11
CA GLN A 352 1.60 -8.11 -5.40
C GLN A 352 2.23 -7.57 -4.11
N LEU A 353 2.83 -8.42 -3.28
CA LEU A 353 3.50 -7.99 -2.04
C LEU A 353 4.77 -7.20 -2.34
N GLY A 354 5.47 -7.55 -3.40
CA GLY A 354 6.59 -6.75 -3.89
C GLY A 354 6.16 -5.34 -4.30
N ALA A 355 4.96 -5.15 -4.86
CA ALA A 355 4.43 -3.81 -5.14
C ALA A 355 4.16 -3.02 -3.84
N VAL A 356 3.72 -3.67 -2.76
CA VAL A 356 3.57 -3.04 -1.43
C VAL A 356 4.93 -2.57 -0.90
N VAL A 357 5.96 -3.40 -1.00
CA VAL A 357 7.34 -3.05 -0.60
C VAL A 357 7.85 -1.88 -1.44
N LEU A 358 7.70 -1.94 -2.77
CA LEU A 358 8.11 -0.86 -3.68
C LEU A 358 7.40 0.45 -3.33
N TRP A 359 6.10 0.42 -3.06
CA TRP A 359 5.32 1.60 -2.66
C TRP A 359 5.87 2.23 -1.38
N ALA A 360 6.13 1.42 -0.35
CA ALA A 360 6.70 1.88 0.91
C ALA A 360 8.12 2.48 0.73
N LEU A 361 8.96 1.87 -0.12
CA LEU A 361 10.29 2.37 -0.45
C LEU A 361 10.25 3.69 -1.20
N ILE A 362 9.35 3.85 -2.19
CA ILE A 362 9.17 5.11 -2.92
C ILE A 362 8.75 6.22 -1.96
N LEU A 363 7.77 5.98 -1.09
CA LEU A 363 7.33 6.94 -0.08
C LEU A 363 8.44 7.32 0.88
N ARG A 364 9.27 6.35 1.28
CA ARG A 364 10.41 6.58 2.18
C ARG A 364 11.51 7.41 1.50
N ALA A 365 11.82 7.10 0.24
CA ALA A 365 12.80 7.85 -0.54
C ALA A 365 12.32 9.28 -0.80
N ARG A 366 11.03 9.44 -1.14
CA ARG A 366 10.38 10.75 -1.30
C ARG A 366 10.42 11.57 -0.01
N PHE A 367 10.18 10.92 1.14
CA PHE A 367 10.28 11.57 2.45
C PHE A 367 11.71 12.04 2.74
N ALA A 368 12.73 11.21 2.43
CA ALA A 368 14.14 11.57 2.60
C ALA A 368 14.54 12.76 1.71
N ALA A 369 14.09 12.81 0.45
CA ALA A 369 14.34 13.95 -0.45
C ALA A 369 13.67 15.24 0.08
N ARG A 370 12.53 15.15 0.77
CA ARG A 370 11.84 16.31 1.36
C ARG A 370 12.45 16.75 2.68
N TYR A 371 12.87 15.78 3.49
CA TYR A 371 13.37 15.97 4.84
C TYR A 371 14.69 15.20 5.01
N PRO A 372 15.78 15.61 4.35
CA PRO A 372 17.06 14.93 4.45
C PRO A 372 17.55 14.92 5.91
N VAL A 373 18.30 13.87 6.25
CA VAL A 373 18.93 13.75 7.56
C VAL A 373 20.20 14.58 7.58
N GLU A 374 20.46 15.32 8.65
CA GLU A 374 21.72 16.04 8.83
C GLU A 374 22.88 15.04 8.85
N GLN A 375 23.93 15.34 8.08
CA GLN A 375 25.15 14.55 8.07
C GLN A 375 26.21 15.22 8.93
N SER A 376 26.72 14.50 9.93
CA SER A 376 27.87 14.95 10.69
C SER A 376 29.13 14.84 9.82
N ILE A 377 29.84 15.95 9.65
CA ILE A 377 31.15 15.98 8.98
C ILE A 377 32.19 15.17 9.77
N ARG A 378 31.95 14.91 11.06
CA ARG A 378 32.84 14.17 11.98
C ARG A 378 32.68 12.65 11.93
N GLY A 379 31.79 12.10 11.13
CA GLY A 379 31.51 10.66 11.06
C GLY A 379 31.98 9.97 9.78
N ALA A 380 32.80 10.61 8.94
CA ALA A 380 33.43 10.02 7.77
C ALA A 380 34.94 9.81 8.06
N ALA A 381 35.23 8.92 9.00
CA ALA A 381 36.56 8.37 9.22
C ALA A 381 36.43 6.85 9.30
#